data_7e3b06f1ca97e1ebfca3b0b1b779925b
#
_entry.id   7e3b06f1ca97e1ebfca3b0b1b779925b
#
_cell.length_a   1.000
_cell.length_b   1.000
_cell.length_c   1.000
_cell.angle_alpha   90.00
_cell.angle_beta   90.00
_cell.angle_gamma   90.00
#
_symmetry.space_group_name_H-M   'P 1'
#
loop_
_entity.id
_entity.type
_entity.pdbx_description
1 polymer ?
#
loop_
_entity_poly.entity_id
_entity_poly.type
_entity_poly.pdbx_seq_one_letter_code
_entity_poly.pdbx_strand_id
1 'polypeptide(L)'
;MPFGIASVACDQDPLTRLATSVGGVLTGRGADIIVIDDPLKPEEALSQAQRRSANEWFDHTLYSRLNDKEKGAIVLIMHRLHESLPLGRDPGDDLVGHVLAQEDWEVVRFPAIAEADERYLIDTLAGPRVFTRARGEALHPARESIRADP
;
A
#
# COMPACT_ATOMS: atom_id res chain seq x y z
N MET A 1 6.12 -3.33 -19.25
CA MET A 1 5.07 -2.39 -18.83
C MET A 1 5.31 -2.10 -17.36
N PRO A 2 5.50 -0.87 -16.92
CA PRO A 2 5.70 -0.57 -15.51
C PRO A 2 4.36 -0.76 -14.79
N PHE A 3 4.32 -1.64 -13.82
CA PHE A 3 3.23 -1.79 -12.87
C PHE A 3 3.68 -1.15 -11.57
N GLY A 4 2.96 -0.23 -11.10
CA GLY A 4 3.09 0.53 -9.88
C GLY A 4 2.38 1.84 -10.16
N ILE A 5 1.07 1.91 -9.86
CA ILE A 5 0.28 3.11 -10.13
C ILE A 5 0.18 3.88 -8.83
N ALA A 6 0.93 4.99 -8.71
CA ALA A 6 0.57 6.01 -7.75
C ALA A 6 -0.46 6.93 -8.44
N SER A 7 -1.68 6.94 -7.96
CA SER A 7 -2.71 7.88 -8.40
C SER A 7 -2.70 9.08 -7.48
N VAL A 8 -2.51 10.27 -8.06
CA VAL A 8 -2.47 11.54 -7.35
C VAL A 8 -3.67 12.36 -7.76
N ALA A 9 -4.54 12.72 -6.82
CA ALA A 9 -5.64 13.67 -7.06
C ALA A 9 -5.16 15.09 -6.79
N CYS A 10 -5.32 16.00 -7.75
CA CYS A 10 -4.81 17.37 -7.68
C CYS A 10 -5.92 18.39 -7.40
N ASP A 11 -5.61 19.40 -6.56
CA ASP A 11 -6.50 20.38 -5.93
C ASP A 11 -7.08 21.45 -6.88
N GLN A 12 -6.64 21.59 -8.11
CA GLN A 12 -7.11 22.69 -8.97
C GLN A 12 -8.25 22.32 -9.90
N ASP A 13 -8.61 21.01 -9.96
CA ASP A 13 -9.78 20.51 -10.66
C ASP A 13 -10.26 19.26 -9.93
N PRO A 14 -11.47 19.23 -9.36
CA PRO A 14 -11.96 18.17 -8.47
C PRO A 14 -12.03 16.77 -9.13
N LEU A 15 -11.61 16.66 -10.37
CA LEU A 15 -11.61 15.40 -11.13
C LEU A 15 -10.24 15.03 -11.71
N THR A 16 -9.18 15.76 -11.37
CA THR A 16 -7.85 15.47 -11.94
C THR A 16 -7.19 14.31 -11.20
N ARG A 17 -6.94 13.24 -11.93
CA ARG A 17 -6.13 12.11 -11.47
C ARG A 17 -4.83 12.07 -12.25
N LEU A 18 -3.73 11.92 -11.55
CA LEU A 18 -2.42 11.65 -12.15
C LEU A 18 -2.00 10.24 -11.77
N ALA A 19 -1.65 9.42 -12.75
CA ALA A 19 -1.02 8.13 -12.53
C ALA A 19 0.46 8.20 -12.92
N THR A 20 1.33 7.64 -12.07
CA THR A 20 2.77 7.54 -12.31
C THR A 20 3.30 6.21 -11.77
N SER A 21 4.54 5.88 -12.09
CA SER A 21 5.26 4.72 -11.55
C SER A 21 6.30 5.15 -10.53
N VAL A 22 6.83 4.20 -9.74
CA VAL A 22 8.01 4.41 -8.90
C VAL A 22 9.14 4.97 -9.75
N GLY A 23 9.79 6.05 -9.28
CA GLY A 23 10.80 6.79 -10.05
C GLY A 23 10.23 7.74 -11.13
N GLY A 24 8.92 7.79 -11.32
CA GLY A 24 8.27 8.71 -12.25
C GLY A 24 8.35 10.17 -11.80
N VAL A 25 8.23 11.09 -12.77
CA VAL A 25 8.34 12.52 -12.52
C VAL A 25 7.05 13.07 -11.91
N LEU A 26 7.14 13.57 -10.68
CA LEU A 26 6.06 14.25 -9.94
C LEU A 26 6.34 15.73 -9.70
N THR A 27 7.34 16.29 -10.39
CA THR A 27 7.79 17.68 -10.16
C THR A 27 6.66 18.67 -10.44
N GLY A 28 6.43 19.60 -9.50
CA GLY A 28 5.43 20.66 -9.64
C GLY A 28 3.98 20.19 -9.51
N ARG A 29 3.73 18.93 -9.09
CA ARG A 29 2.39 18.40 -8.85
C ARG A 29 2.26 17.97 -7.41
N GLY A 30 1.16 18.38 -6.78
CA GLY A 30 0.77 17.97 -5.43
C GLY A 30 -0.54 17.18 -5.46
N ALA A 31 -0.91 16.63 -4.31
CA ALA A 31 -2.14 15.88 -4.13
C ALA A 31 -2.69 16.00 -2.72
N ASP A 32 -4.00 15.86 -2.60
CA ASP A 32 -4.68 15.77 -1.31
C ASP A 32 -4.77 14.32 -0.85
N ILE A 33 -4.84 13.37 -1.81
CA ILE A 33 -4.82 11.93 -1.55
C ILE A 33 -3.82 11.28 -2.50
N ILE A 34 -2.91 10.49 -1.92
CA ILE A 34 -1.93 9.69 -2.66
C ILE A 34 -2.25 8.22 -2.43
N VAL A 35 -2.47 7.47 -3.50
CA VAL A 35 -2.65 6.01 -3.44
C VAL A 35 -1.45 5.34 -4.09
N ILE A 36 -0.77 4.48 -3.35
CA ILE A 36 0.35 3.67 -3.80
C ILE A 36 -0.14 2.23 -3.87
N ASP A 37 -0.14 1.65 -5.06
CA ASP A 37 -0.64 0.30 -5.30
C ASP A 37 0.47 -0.56 -5.89
N ASP A 38 0.87 -1.62 -5.17
CA ASP A 38 1.95 -2.54 -5.50
C ASP A 38 3.20 -1.85 -6.09
N PRO A 39 3.90 -1.00 -5.33
CA PRO A 39 5.01 -0.17 -5.83
C PRO A 39 6.22 -0.99 -6.27
N LEU A 40 6.32 -2.24 -5.86
CA LEU A 40 7.38 -3.19 -6.19
C LEU A 40 6.77 -4.49 -6.68
N LYS A 41 7.38 -5.07 -7.72
CA LYS A 41 7.06 -6.43 -8.14
C LYS A 41 7.71 -7.46 -7.20
N PRO A 42 7.14 -8.67 -7.07
CA PRO A 42 7.74 -9.72 -6.25
C PRO A 42 9.21 -10.01 -6.60
N GLU A 43 9.56 -10.01 -7.89
CA GLU A 43 10.93 -10.23 -8.34
C GLU A 43 11.87 -9.08 -7.95
N GLU A 44 11.38 -7.85 -8.01
CA GLU A 44 12.14 -6.64 -7.63
C GLU A 44 12.35 -6.59 -6.12
N ALA A 45 11.40 -7.09 -5.34
CA ALA A 45 11.50 -7.15 -3.88
C ALA A 45 12.60 -8.09 -3.37
N LEU A 46 13.10 -9.02 -4.19
CA LEU A 46 14.27 -9.84 -3.86
C LEU A 46 15.57 -9.03 -3.91
N SER A 47 15.59 -7.93 -4.62
CA SER A 47 16.75 -7.05 -4.76
C SER A 47 16.74 -5.96 -3.67
N GLN A 48 17.75 -5.95 -2.80
CA GLN A 48 17.94 -4.88 -1.81
C GLN A 48 18.03 -3.49 -2.46
N ALA A 49 18.67 -3.39 -3.61
CA ALA A 49 18.80 -2.12 -4.33
C ALA A 49 17.44 -1.59 -4.81
N GLN A 50 16.55 -2.47 -5.26
CA GLN A 50 15.21 -2.09 -5.71
C GLN A 50 14.32 -1.67 -4.53
N ARG A 51 14.35 -2.42 -3.41
CA ARG A 51 13.64 -2.03 -2.20
C ARG A 51 14.09 -0.66 -1.71
N ARG A 52 15.40 -0.46 -1.63
CA ARG A 52 15.98 0.82 -1.22
C ARG A 52 15.57 1.97 -2.14
N SER A 53 15.57 1.76 -3.46
CA SER A 53 15.15 2.75 -4.44
C SER A 53 13.66 3.14 -4.26
N ALA A 54 12.79 2.19 -3.95
CA ALA A 54 11.38 2.47 -3.67
C ALA A 54 11.21 3.27 -2.37
N ASN A 55 11.95 2.93 -1.32
CA ASN A 55 11.92 3.62 -0.04
C ASN A 55 12.43 5.07 -0.18
N GLU A 56 13.56 5.27 -0.87
CA GLU A 56 14.10 6.60 -1.18
C GLU A 56 13.16 7.44 -2.03
N TRP A 57 12.48 6.82 -2.99
CA TRP A 57 11.48 7.52 -3.81
C TRP A 57 10.27 7.96 -2.97
N PHE A 58 9.80 7.13 -2.05
CA PHE A 58 8.74 7.49 -1.11
C PHE A 58 9.16 8.70 -0.26
N ASP A 59 10.31 8.63 0.42
CA ASP A 59 10.77 9.67 1.34
C ASP A 59 11.03 11.01 0.64
N HIS A 60 11.76 10.97 -0.47
CA HIS A 60 12.28 12.18 -1.10
C HIS A 60 11.36 12.77 -2.17
N THR A 61 10.53 11.95 -2.77
CA THR A 61 9.69 12.40 -3.89
C THR A 61 8.21 12.41 -3.50
N LEU A 62 7.66 11.29 -3.08
CA LEU A 62 6.22 11.11 -2.94
C LEU A 62 5.67 11.86 -1.72
N TYR A 63 6.26 11.65 -0.55
CA TYR A 63 5.78 12.24 0.71
C TYR A 63 5.74 13.78 0.65
N SER A 64 6.67 14.38 -0.07
CA SER A 64 6.71 15.83 -0.28
C SER A 64 5.60 16.37 -1.20
N ARG A 65 4.85 15.50 -1.87
CA ARG A 65 3.78 15.88 -2.81
C ARG A 65 2.42 16.01 -2.14
N LEU A 66 2.28 15.61 -0.88
CA LEU A 66 1.04 15.86 -0.14
C LEU A 66 0.87 17.36 0.08
N ASN A 67 -0.22 17.94 -0.44
CA ASN A 67 -0.50 19.38 -0.39
C ASN A 67 -0.67 19.89 1.05
N ASP A 68 -1.42 19.12 1.84
CA ASP A 68 -1.67 19.39 3.25
C ASP A 68 -1.32 18.13 4.06
N LYS A 69 -0.31 18.25 4.90
CA LYS A 69 0.15 17.10 5.72
C LYS A 69 -0.75 16.80 6.90
N GLU A 70 -1.64 17.70 7.28
CA GLU A 70 -2.59 17.49 8.38
C GLU A 70 -3.91 16.89 7.90
N LYS A 71 -4.33 17.19 6.66
CA LYS A 71 -5.63 16.81 6.11
C LYS A 71 -5.52 15.83 4.96
N GLY A 72 -4.37 15.79 4.30
CA GLY A 72 -4.12 14.88 3.21
C GLY A 72 -3.95 13.44 3.70
N ALA A 73 -4.09 12.49 2.79
CA ALA A 73 -3.97 11.07 3.11
C ALA A 73 -3.03 10.34 2.15
N ILE A 74 -2.25 9.41 2.69
CA ILE A 74 -1.48 8.44 1.90
C ILE A 74 -2.05 7.06 2.19
N VAL A 75 -2.43 6.33 1.15
CA VAL A 75 -2.92 4.96 1.21
C VAL A 75 -1.89 4.06 0.52
N LEU A 76 -1.31 3.14 1.26
CA LEU A 76 -0.37 2.15 0.74
C LEU A 76 -1.05 0.78 0.70
N ILE A 77 -1.16 0.22 -0.50
CA ILE A 77 -1.75 -1.09 -0.76
C ILE A 77 -0.63 -1.96 -1.34
N MET A 78 -0.23 -3.01 -0.65
CA MET A 78 0.72 -3.97 -1.17
C MET A 78 0.76 -5.26 -0.33
N HIS A 79 1.33 -6.31 -0.90
CA HIS A 79 1.73 -7.48 -0.15
C HIS A 79 3.06 -7.24 0.58
N ARG A 80 3.23 -7.85 1.77
CA ARG A 80 4.56 -7.96 2.37
C ARG A 80 5.40 -8.89 1.51
N LEU A 81 6.38 -8.32 0.85
CA LEU A 81 7.24 -9.04 -0.09
C LEU A 81 8.59 -9.41 0.54
N HIS A 82 9.01 -8.66 1.54
CA HIS A 82 10.26 -8.88 2.26
C HIS A 82 10.15 -8.33 3.69
N GLU A 83 10.39 -9.19 4.66
CA GLU A 83 10.55 -8.81 6.06
C GLU A 83 12.01 -8.98 6.46
N SER A 84 12.64 -7.94 6.98
CA SER A 84 13.88 -8.12 7.69
C SER A 84 13.63 -8.81 9.03
N LEU A 85 14.58 -9.60 9.49
CA LEU A 85 14.52 -10.33 10.75
C LEU A 85 14.21 -9.38 11.93
N PRO A 86 13.57 -9.87 13.02
CA PRO A 86 12.96 -9.05 14.08
C PRO A 86 13.88 -8.15 14.89
N LEU A 87 15.15 -8.03 14.56
CA LEU A 87 16.11 -7.11 15.17
C LEU A 87 16.07 -5.69 14.61
N GLY A 88 15.05 -5.35 13.83
CA GLY A 88 14.62 -4.01 13.45
C GLY A 88 15.75 -3.05 13.10
N ARG A 89 15.82 -2.61 11.90
CA ARG A 89 16.68 -1.60 11.27
C ARG A 89 17.61 -2.16 10.20
N ASP A 90 17.17 -3.17 9.49
CA ASP A 90 17.80 -3.42 8.21
C ASP A 90 17.26 -2.40 7.21
N PRO A 91 18.09 -1.54 6.61
CA PRO A 91 17.68 -0.63 5.55
C PRO A 91 17.20 -1.39 4.29
N GLY A 92 16.97 -2.68 4.41
CA GLY A 92 16.54 -3.60 3.39
C GLY A 92 15.08 -4.01 3.43
N ASP A 93 14.25 -3.47 4.33
CA ASP A 93 12.82 -3.76 4.36
C ASP A 93 12.09 -3.34 3.06
N ASP A 94 10.99 -4.01 2.76
CA ASP A 94 10.06 -3.50 1.74
C ASP A 94 9.42 -2.17 2.20
N LEU A 95 8.70 -1.51 1.31
CA LEU A 95 8.16 -0.18 1.62
C LEU A 95 7.21 -0.21 2.84
N VAL A 96 6.45 -1.29 3.06
CA VAL A 96 5.58 -1.40 4.26
C VAL A 96 6.43 -1.40 5.53
N GLY A 97 7.47 -2.22 5.60
CA GLY A 97 8.36 -2.25 6.77
C GLY A 97 9.05 -0.91 6.99
N HIS A 98 9.45 -0.24 5.89
CA HIS A 98 10.09 1.06 5.93
C HIS A 98 9.18 2.15 6.53
N VAL A 99 7.93 2.28 6.06
CA VAL A 99 7.01 3.33 6.53
C VAL A 99 6.53 3.07 7.96
N LEU A 100 6.28 1.80 8.33
CA LEU A 100 5.88 1.43 9.69
C LEU A 100 6.98 1.66 10.73
N ALA A 101 8.23 1.73 10.31
CA ALA A 101 9.36 2.05 11.20
C ALA A 101 9.50 3.56 11.45
N GLN A 102 8.87 4.41 10.65
CA GLN A 102 9.03 5.87 10.70
C GLN A 102 7.87 6.57 11.42
N GLU A 103 6.64 6.15 11.16
CA GLU A 103 5.44 6.82 11.63
C GLU A 103 4.36 5.80 12.06
N ASP A 104 3.39 6.25 12.85
CA ASP A 104 2.22 5.48 13.22
C ASP A 104 1.23 5.43 12.04
N TRP A 105 1.07 4.24 11.46
CA TRP A 105 0.13 3.98 10.38
C TRP A 105 -1.05 3.18 10.87
N GLU A 106 -2.26 3.52 10.42
CA GLU A 106 -3.40 2.63 10.55
C GLU A 106 -3.23 1.44 9.60
N VAL A 107 -3.14 0.23 10.15
CA VAL A 107 -2.86 -0.98 9.38
C VAL A 107 -4.10 -1.86 9.29
N VAL A 108 -4.60 -2.06 8.07
CA VAL A 108 -5.67 -3.02 7.78
C VAL A 108 -5.06 -4.23 7.10
N ARG A 109 -5.24 -5.43 7.69
CA ARG A 109 -4.67 -6.69 7.19
C ARG A 109 -5.78 -7.61 6.71
N PHE A 110 -5.63 -8.11 5.51
CA PHE A 110 -6.52 -9.13 4.93
C PHE A 110 -5.72 -10.38 4.56
N PRO A 111 -5.44 -11.27 5.52
CA PRO A 111 -4.77 -12.53 5.20
C PRO A 111 -5.65 -13.39 4.29
N ALA A 112 -5.03 -14.22 3.45
CA ALA A 112 -5.76 -15.10 2.52
C ALA A 112 -6.74 -16.01 3.26
N ILE A 113 -6.30 -16.54 4.40
CA ILE A 113 -7.14 -17.29 5.37
C ILE A 113 -7.17 -16.48 6.66
N ALA A 114 -8.35 -16.22 7.21
CA ALA A 114 -8.51 -15.49 8.46
C ALA A 114 -7.87 -16.26 9.63
N GLU A 115 -6.93 -15.64 10.32
CA GLU A 115 -6.21 -16.24 11.46
C GLU A 115 -7.02 -16.19 12.75
N ALA A 116 -7.97 -15.24 12.85
CA ALA A 116 -8.91 -15.04 13.93
C ALA A 116 -10.26 -14.58 13.36
N ASP A 117 -11.27 -14.44 14.21
CA ASP A 117 -12.51 -13.77 13.83
C ASP A 117 -12.22 -12.29 13.57
N GLU A 118 -12.55 -11.81 12.38
CA GLU A 118 -12.29 -10.45 11.93
C GLU A 118 -13.59 -9.64 11.83
N ARG A 119 -13.52 -8.38 12.25
CA ARG A 119 -14.61 -7.43 12.10
C ARG A 119 -14.07 -6.04 11.82
N TYR A 120 -14.32 -5.53 10.63
CA TYR A 120 -13.94 -4.18 10.21
C TYR A 120 -15.21 -3.34 9.98
N LEU A 121 -15.23 -2.14 10.56
CA LEU A 121 -16.23 -1.13 10.26
C LEU A 121 -15.65 -0.21 9.19
N ILE A 122 -16.31 -0.14 8.05
CA ILE A 122 -15.86 0.64 6.90
C ILE A 122 -16.89 1.73 6.65
N ASP A 123 -16.50 2.98 6.82
CA ASP A 123 -17.31 4.12 6.45
C ASP A 123 -17.29 4.33 4.93
N THR A 124 -18.46 4.30 4.31
CA THR A 124 -18.61 4.51 2.87
C THR A 124 -19.54 5.69 2.60
N LEU A 125 -19.50 6.23 1.37
CA LEU A 125 -20.43 7.27 0.95
C LEU A 125 -21.91 6.87 1.06
N ALA A 126 -22.20 5.58 1.05
CA ALA A 126 -23.55 5.01 1.23
C ALA A 126 -23.88 4.67 2.70
N GLY A 127 -23.03 5.06 3.64
CA GLY A 127 -23.12 4.75 5.07
C GLY A 127 -22.15 3.65 5.52
N PRO A 128 -22.09 3.38 6.83
CA PRO A 128 -21.17 2.41 7.39
C PRO A 128 -21.50 0.99 6.94
N ARG A 129 -20.47 0.23 6.60
CA ARG A 129 -20.54 -1.21 6.30
C ARG A 129 -19.68 -1.99 7.26
N VAL A 130 -20.16 -3.16 7.63
CA VAL A 130 -19.40 -4.11 8.45
C VAL A 130 -18.93 -5.24 7.56
N PHE A 131 -17.63 -5.46 7.53
CA PHE A 131 -17.01 -6.62 6.93
C PHE A 131 -16.60 -7.59 8.04
N THR A 132 -17.00 -8.84 7.95
CA THR A 132 -16.68 -9.88 8.91
C THR A 132 -16.18 -11.13 8.23
N ARG A 133 -15.22 -11.81 8.87
CA ARG A 133 -14.79 -13.18 8.50
C ARG A 133 -14.59 -13.98 9.76
N ALA A 134 -15.01 -15.24 9.73
CA ALA A 134 -14.70 -16.19 10.81
C ALA A 134 -13.27 -16.71 10.64
N ARG A 135 -12.65 -17.13 11.73
CA ARG A 135 -11.36 -17.81 11.70
C ARG A 135 -11.39 -19.01 10.74
N GLY A 136 -10.41 -19.10 9.89
CA GLY A 136 -10.28 -20.14 8.86
C GLY A 136 -11.05 -19.85 7.56
N GLU A 137 -11.80 -18.75 7.50
CA GLU A 137 -12.51 -18.34 6.29
C GLU A 137 -11.57 -17.70 5.27
N ALA A 138 -11.69 -18.13 4.01
CA ALA A 138 -10.90 -17.60 2.90
C ALA A 138 -11.37 -16.20 2.48
N LEU A 139 -10.43 -15.31 2.13
CA LEU A 139 -10.72 -14.00 1.56
C LEU A 139 -11.41 -14.13 0.19
N HIS A 140 -11.00 -15.13 -0.59
CA HIS A 140 -11.56 -15.46 -1.90
C HIS A 140 -11.89 -16.94 -2.02
N PRO A 141 -13.07 -17.40 -1.58
CA PRO A 141 -13.46 -18.80 -1.63
C PRO A 141 -13.33 -19.45 -3.02
N ALA A 142 -13.66 -18.69 -4.07
CA ALA A 142 -13.55 -19.17 -5.46
C ALA A 142 -12.10 -19.47 -5.91
N ARG A 143 -11.09 -18.88 -5.28
CA ARG A 143 -9.66 -19.16 -5.59
C ARG A 143 -9.12 -20.36 -4.84
N GLU A 144 -9.70 -20.73 -3.71
CA GLU A 144 -9.32 -21.93 -2.98
C GLU A 144 -9.78 -23.19 -3.68
N SER A 145 -10.96 -23.18 -4.30
CA SER A 145 -11.46 -24.33 -5.06
C SER A 145 -10.55 -24.70 -6.24
N ILE A 146 -9.79 -23.75 -6.79
CA ILE A 146 -8.83 -23.97 -7.88
C ILE A 146 -7.53 -24.65 -7.37
N ARG A 147 -7.19 -24.51 -6.07
CA ARG A 147 -6.00 -25.13 -5.47
C ARG A 147 -6.27 -26.49 -4.86
N ALA A 148 -7.52 -26.84 -4.65
CA ALA A 148 -7.94 -28.10 -4.05
C ALA A 148 -8.17 -29.24 -5.06
N ASP A 149 -8.06 -28.96 -6.37
CA ASP A 149 -8.09 -29.99 -7.42
C ASP A 149 -6.65 -30.46 -7.70
N PRO A 150 -6.32 -31.74 -7.38
CA PRO A 150 -4.98 -32.34 -7.55
C PRO A 150 -4.63 -32.62 -9.02
#